data_a5ffa29fca2e721fd7d27041fea12df8
#
_entry.id   a5ffa29fca2e721fd7d27041fea12df8
#
_cell.length_a   1.000
_cell.length_b   1.000
_cell.length_c   1.000
_cell.angle_alpha   90.00
_cell.angle_beta   90.00
_cell.angle_gamma   90.00
#
_symmetry.space_group_name_H-M   'P 1'
#
loop_
_entity.id
_entity.type
_entity.pdbx_description
1 polymer ?
#
loop_
_entity_poly.entity_id
_entity_poly.type
_entity_poly.pdbx_seq_one_letter_code
_entity_poly.pdbx_strand_id
1 'polypeptide(L)'
;MERKEATRGAYRLTGESSFYDGMITCSTLSGKAVCRLVWAMNKAENDAYLEKAMSGIPEHFSGRLLEVPVGTGILTMPVYQTMPEADITCLDYSPDMMRQAREKADRLHLKNVTFRQGDVGALPYEDDTFDIVLSLNGFHAFPDKEAAYREVFRVLRHGGTFCGCFYVKGEHKRTDWFVRHIYEKAGFFTPPYETVSSLKARLDGMYTDVDMGNLKSMAWFICRKAG
;
A
#
# COMPACT_ATOMS: atom_id res chain seq x y z
N MET A 1 -10.39 -10.58 16.09
CA MET A 1 -9.16 -10.43 16.92
C MET A 1 -8.04 -11.34 16.42
N GLU A 2 -8.26 -12.64 16.28
CA GLU A 2 -7.22 -13.62 15.85
C GLU A 2 -6.53 -13.32 14.49
N ARG A 3 -7.27 -12.88 13.47
CA ARG A 3 -6.68 -12.59 12.14
C ARG A 3 -5.75 -11.37 12.14
N LYS A 4 -6.06 -10.34 12.92
CA LYS A 4 -5.18 -9.15 13.07
C LYS A 4 -3.86 -9.53 13.76
N GLU A 5 -3.92 -10.44 14.73
CA GLU A 5 -2.73 -10.96 15.41
C GLU A 5 -1.89 -11.87 14.50
N ALA A 6 -2.54 -12.68 13.64
CA ALA A 6 -1.83 -13.52 12.66
C ALA A 6 -1.07 -12.66 11.63
N THR A 7 -1.71 -11.63 11.09
CA THR A 7 -1.06 -10.67 10.17
C THR A 7 0.12 -9.97 10.85
N ARG A 8 -0.05 -9.52 12.11
CA ARG A 8 1.04 -8.92 12.90
C ARG A 8 2.18 -9.91 13.16
N GLY A 9 1.88 -11.18 13.44
CA GLY A 9 2.87 -12.24 13.65
C GLY A 9 3.68 -12.54 12.40
N ALA A 10 3.05 -12.56 11.22
CA ALA A 10 3.69 -12.80 9.94
C ALA A 10 4.76 -11.72 9.62
N TYR A 11 4.42 -10.45 9.82
CA TYR A 11 5.35 -9.35 9.60
C TYR A 11 6.51 -9.30 10.62
N ARG A 12 6.33 -9.84 11.83
CA ARG A 12 7.40 -9.98 12.82
C ARG A 12 8.44 -11.03 12.44
N LEU A 13 8.04 -12.11 11.75
CA LEU A 13 8.94 -13.16 11.28
C LEU A 13 9.79 -12.74 10.08
N THR A 14 9.35 -11.75 9.29
CA THR A 14 10.11 -11.16 8.18
C THR A 14 10.99 -10.00 8.62
N GLY A 15 11.14 -9.77 9.92
CA GLY A 15 11.73 -8.61 10.57
C GLY A 15 13.24 -8.37 10.35
N GLU A 16 13.91 -9.12 9.47
CA GLU A 16 15.14 -8.67 8.84
C GLU A 16 14.78 -7.73 7.68
N SER A 17 14.84 -6.44 7.94
CA SER A 17 14.48 -5.36 7.03
C SER A 17 15.04 -5.53 5.60
N SER A 18 16.21 -6.14 5.46
CA SER A 18 16.88 -6.32 4.18
C SER A 18 16.18 -7.31 3.23
N PHE A 19 15.58 -8.40 3.75
CA PHE A 19 14.91 -9.38 2.89
C PHE A 19 13.57 -8.86 2.37
N TYR A 20 12.71 -8.33 3.25
CA TYR A 20 11.42 -7.79 2.88
C TYR A 20 11.56 -6.59 1.93
N ASP A 21 12.43 -5.64 2.27
CA ASP A 21 12.73 -4.49 1.44
C ASP A 21 13.27 -4.91 0.07
N GLY A 22 14.19 -5.88 0.05
CA GLY A 22 14.75 -6.43 -1.19
C GLY A 22 13.71 -7.15 -2.07
N MET A 23 12.70 -7.77 -1.45
CA MET A 23 11.59 -8.40 -2.16
C MET A 23 10.66 -7.35 -2.79
N ILE A 24 10.26 -6.34 -2.03
CA ILE A 24 9.35 -5.27 -2.51
C ILE A 24 10.00 -4.43 -3.62
N THR A 25 11.29 -4.15 -3.49
CA THR A 25 12.03 -3.33 -4.47
C THR A 25 12.69 -4.15 -5.60
N CYS A 26 12.61 -5.48 -5.57
CA CYS A 26 13.34 -6.36 -6.47
C CYS A 26 14.86 -6.03 -6.55
N SER A 27 15.46 -5.54 -5.48
CA SER A 27 16.84 -5.04 -5.48
C SER A 27 17.89 -6.11 -5.16
N THR A 28 17.56 -7.08 -4.31
CA THR A 28 18.44 -8.18 -3.92
C THR A 28 18.31 -9.39 -4.86
N LEU A 29 19.28 -10.31 -4.85
CA LEU A 29 19.18 -11.56 -5.65
C LEU A 29 17.97 -12.40 -5.25
N SER A 30 17.72 -12.54 -3.94
CA SER A 30 16.54 -13.25 -3.42
C SER A 30 15.25 -12.51 -3.77
N GLY A 31 15.22 -11.18 -3.66
CA GLY A 31 14.08 -10.36 -4.07
C GLY A 31 13.77 -10.51 -5.57
N LYS A 32 14.77 -10.46 -6.45
CA LYS A 32 14.61 -10.71 -7.89
C LYS A 32 14.07 -12.11 -8.18
N ALA A 33 14.53 -13.12 -7.44
CA ALA A 33 14.03 -14.49 -7.58
C ALA A 33 12.56 -14.58 -7.18
N VAL A 34 12.14 -13.97 -6.06
CA VAL A 34 10.74 -13.91 -5.62
C VAL A 34 9.88 -13.16 -6.65
N CYS A 35 10.32 -11.97 -7.11
CA CYS A 35 9.60 -11.22 -8.14
C CYS A 35 9.37 -12.06 -9.38
N ARG A 36 10.38 -12.78 -9.85
CA ARG A 36 10.28 -13.59 -11.06
C ARG A 36 9.45 -14.87 -10.87
N LEU A 37 9.64 -15.57 -9.75
CA LEU A 37 8.97 -16.85 -9.49
C LEU A 37 7.53 -16.67 -9.04
N VAL A 38 7.28 -15.76 -8.11
CA VAL A 38 5.96 -15.56 -7.50
C VAL A 38 5.13 -14.59 -8.35
N TRP A 39 5.66 -13.40 -8.60
CA TRP A 39 4.94 -12.31 -9.25
C TRP A 39 5.04 -12.32 -10.78
N ALA A 40 5.90 -13.19 -11.33
CA ALA A 40 6.19 -13.28 -12.77
C ALA A 40 6.69 -11.95 -13.38
N MET A 41 7.29 -11.08 -12.56
CA MET A 41 7.76 -9.75 -12.92
C MET A 41 9.28 -9.66 -12.84
N ASN A 42 9.87 -8.80 -13.65
CA ASN A 42 11.23 -8.33 -13.50
C ASN A 42 11.26 -6.97 -12.76
N LYS A 43 12.46 -6.43 -12.50
CA LYS A 43 12.60 -5.16 -11.77
C LYS A 43 11.95 -3.98 -12.50
N ALA A 44 12.11 -3.88 -13.81
CA ALA A 44 11.54 -2.78 -14.59
C ALA A 44 10.00 -2.80 -14.55
N GLU A 45 9.40 -3.99 -14.64
CA GLU A 45 7.96 -4.18 -14.49
C GLU A 45 7.49 -3.83 -13.06
N ASN A 46 8.29 -4.21 -12.03
CA ASN A 46 7.98 -3.86 -10.64
C ASN A 46 8.04 -2.34 -10.42
N ASP A 47 9.06 -1.68 -10.93
CA ASP A 47 9.20 -0.23 -10.80
C ASP A 47 8.08 0.50 -11.54
N ALA A 48 7.70 0.03 -12.75
CA ALA A 48 6.68 0.66 -13.58
C ALA A 48 5.29 0.69 -12.91
N TYR A 49 4.82 -0.41 -12.30
CA TYR A 49 3.52 -0.38 -11.63
C TYR A 49 3.53 0.45 -10.34
N LEU A 50 4.66 0.49 -9.62
CA LEU A 50 4.83 1.34 -8.44
C LEU A 50 4.84 2.82 -8.80
N GLU A 51 5.59 3.19 -9.85
CA GLU A 51 5.59 4.54 -10.39
C GLU A 51 4.19 4.98 -10.81
N LYS A 52 3.47 4.09 -11.51
CA LYS A 52 2.08 4.36 -11.91
C LYS A 52 1.16 4.52 -10.69
N ALA A 53 1.28 3.67 -9.68
CA ALA A 53 0.50 3.79 -8.45
C ALA A 53 0.75 5.11 -7.70
N MET A 54 1.98 5.62 -7.73
CA MET A 54 2.37 6.87 -7.08
C MET A 54 2.16 8.12 -7.95
N SER A 55 1.89 7.99 -9.26
CA SER A 55 1.68 9.13 -10.14
C SER A 55 0.42 9.96 -9.84
N GLY A 56 -0.43 9.49 -8.92
CA GLY A 56 -1.51 10.28 -8.33
C GLY A 56 -1.04 11.37 -7.36
N ILE A 57 0.25 11.39 -6.99
CA ILE A 57 0.86 12.43 -6.15
C ILE A 57 1.54 13.45 -7.06
N PRO A 58 1.15 14.74 -7.04
CA PRO A 58 1.82 15.80 -7.83
C PRO A 58 3.29 16.00 -7.43
N GLU A 59 4.16 16.35 -8.37
CA GLU A 59 5.60 16.55 -8.12
C GLU A 59 5.92 17.55 -7.01
N HIS A 60 5.16 18.65 -6.89
CA HIS A 60 5.35 19.69 -5.86
C HIS A 60 4.17 19.70 -4.88
N PHE A 61 3.81 18.52 -4.39
CA PHE A 61 2.71 18.41 -3.45
C PHE A 61 3.06 19.05 -2.10
N SER A 62 2.15 19.89 -1.60
CA SER A 62 2.30 20.62 -0.33
C SER A 62 1.08 20.48 0.60
N GLY A 63 0.17 19.57 0.28
CA GLY A 63 -1.03 19.31 1.07
C GLY A 63 -0.84 18.22 2.14
N ARG A 64 -1.96 17.70 2.63
CA ARG A 64 -1.99 16.61 3.64
C ARG A 64 -2.11 15.26 2.97
N LEU A 65 -1.15 14.37 3.22
CA LEU A 65 -1.11 13.01 2.69
C LEU A 65 -1.21 11.99 3.83
N LEU A 66 -2.10 11.01 3.67
CA LEU A 66 -2.12 9.80 4.51
C LEU A 66 -1.56 8.62 3.72
N GLU A 67 -0.53 7.97 4.23
CA GLU A 67 -0.09 6.65 3.76
C GLU A 67 -0.58 5.55 4.70
N VAL A 68 -1.28 4.54 4.15
CA VAL A 68 -1.79 3.40 4.91
C VAL A 68 -1.86 2.12 4.05
N PRO A 69 -1.15 1.05 4.43
CA PRO A 69 -0.13 0.98 5.49
C PRO A 69 1.21 1.53 5.00
N VAL A 70 2.00 2.11 5.90
CA VAL A 70 3.35 2.58 5.52
C VAL A 70 4.35 1.42 5.36
N GLY A 71 4.10 0.29 6.00
CA GLY A 71 5.05 -0.82 6.02
C GLY A 71 6.42 -0.39 6.55
N THR A 72 7.48 -0.80 5.86
CA THR A 72 8.85 -0.39 6.21
C THR A 72 9.24 1.00 5.69
N GLY A 73 8.39 1.64 4.89
CA GLY A 73 8.66 2.94 4.27
C GLY A 73 9.74 2.92 3.17
N ILE A 74 10.16 1.73 2.71
CA ILE A 74 11.27 1.62 1.73
C ILE A 74 10.95 2.28 0.40
N LEU A 75 9.68 2.28 -0.02
CA LEU A 75 9.25 2.87 -1.28
C LEU A 75 9.04 4.38 -1.16
N THR A 76 8.50 4.83 -0.04
CA THR A 76 7.88 6.15 0.09
C THR A 76 8.76 7.17 0.80
N MET A 77 9.59 6.77 1.78
CA MET A 77 10.48 7.72 2.47
C MET A 77 11.41 8.50 1.52
N PRO A 78 12.05 7.89 0.49
CA PRO A 78 12.82 8.65 -0.49
C PRO A 78 11.98 9.64 -1.32
N VAL A 79 10.72 9.28 -1.62
CA VAL A 79 9.78 10.15 -2.33
C VAL A 79 9.39 11.35 -1.45
N TYR A 80 9.13 11.12 -0.17
CA TYR A 80 8.77 12.18 0.77
C TYR A 80 9.87 13.21 0.99
N GLN A 81 11.12 12.84 0.78
CA GLN A 81 12.25 13.77 0.80
C GLN A 81 12.14 14.83 -0.29
N THR A 82 11.46 14.53 -1.40
CA THR A 82 11.26 15.50 -2.51
C THR A 82 10.06 16.44 -2.31
N MET A 83 9.30 16.25 -1.22
CA MET A 83 8.08 17.01 -0.90
C MET A 83 8.16 17.63 0.51
N PRO A 84 9.13 18.52 0.78
CA PRO A 84 9.39 19.05 2.13
C PRO A 84 8.24 19.89 2.70
N GLU A 85 7.37 20.44 1.83
CA GLU A 85 6.23 21.27 2.22
C GLU A 85 4.93 20.46 2.48
N ALA A 86 4.92 19.15 2.20
CA ALA A 86 3.77 18.30 2.45
C ALA A 86 3.68 17.94 3.95
N ASP A 87 2.47 17.84 4.49
CA ASP A 87 2.18 17.26 5.80
C ASP A 87 1.81 15.78 5.63
N ILE A 88 2.73 14.89 5.97
CA ILE A 88 2.62 13.47 5.69
C ILE A 88 2.35 12.70 6.98
N THR A 89 1.26 11.97 6.99
CA THR A 89 0.91 11.05 8.07
C THR A 89 1.06 9.61 7.59
N CYS A 90 1.89 8.83 8.26
CA CYS A 90 2.11 7.42 7.99
C CYS A 90 1.45 6.56 9.07
N LEU A 91 0.55 5.66 8.66
CA LEU A 91 -0.16 4.77 9.57
C LEU A 91 0.15 3.31 9.26
N ASP A 92 0.36 2.51 10.29
CA ASP A 92 0.46 1.05 10.19
C ASP A 92 -0.08 0.38 11.45
N TYR A 93 -0.57 -0.84 11.31
CA TYR A 93 -1.00 -1.66 12.45
C TYR A 93 0.19 -2.30 13.18
N SER A 94 1.27 -2.60 12.45
CA SER A 94 2.48 -3.25 12.96
C SER A 94 3.46 -2.26 13.57
N PRO A 95 3.75 -2.33 14.89
CA PRO A 95 4.76 -1.47 15.51
C PRO A 95 6.17 -1.73 14.95
N ASP A 96 6.48 -2.97 14.51
CA ASP A 96 7.78 -3.31 13.95
C ASP A 96 7.98 -2.67 12.57
N MET A 97 6.94 -2.65 11.72
CA MET A 97 6.98 -1.94 10.44
C MET A 97 7.15 -0.44 10.64
N MET A 98 6.38 0.15 11.54
CA MET A 98 6.49 1.57 11.87
C MET A 98 7.87 1.96 12.43
N ARG A 99 8.47 1.12 13.26
CA ARG A 99 9.84 1.35 13.76
C ARG A 99 10.84 1.45 12.60
N GLN A 100 10.77 0.52 11.65
CA GLN A 100 11.65 0.52 10.46
C GLN A 100 11.41 1.74 9.57
N ALA A 101 10.14 2.15 9.39
CA ALA A 101 9.81 3.36 8.63
C ALA A 101 10.36 4.62 9.32
N ARG A 102 10.23 4.74 10.65
CA ARG A 102 10.83 5.85 11.43
C ARG A 102 12.34 5.91 11.28
N GLU A 103 13.04 4.78 11.43
CA GLU A 103 14.50 4.70 11.26
C GLU A 103 14.95 5.15 9.86
N LYS A 104 14.14 4.90 8.81
CA LYS A 104 14.41 5.39 7.46
C LYS A 104 14.16 6.89 7.34
N ALA A 105 13.04 7.39 7.89
CA ALA A 105 12.73 8.81 7.92
C ALA A 105 13.82 9.62 8.66
N ASP A 106 14.27 9.11 9.81
CA ASP A 106 15.35 9.73 10.59
C ASP A 106 16.67 9.81 9.81
N ARG A 107 17.04 8.72 9.13
CA ARG A 107 18.25 8.71 8.26
C ARG A 107 18.17 9.68 7.09
N LEU A 108 16.98 9.93 6.57
CA LEU A 108 16.72 10.89 5.49
C LEU A 108 16.44 12.31 6.01
N HIS A 109 16.47 12.49 7.35
CA HIS A 109 16.19 13.77 8.01
C HIS A 109 14.81 14.37 7.67
N LEU A 110 13.79 13.50 7.45
CA LEU A 110 12.43 13.94 7.15
C LEU A 110 11.80 14.57 8.40
N LYS A 111 11.37 15.83 8.29
CA LYS A 111 10.73 16.58 9.38
C LYS A 111 9.22 16.76 9.19
N ASN A 112 8.75 16.44 8.01
CA ASN A 112 7.37 16.61 7.57
C ASN A 112 6.57 15.30 7.60
N VAL A 113 7.11 14.23 8.21
CA VAL A 113 6.47 12.92 8.34
C VAL A 113 6.13 12.62 9.79
N THR A 114 4.87 12.36 10.06
CA THR A 114 4.38 11.89 11.36
C THR A 114 3.95 10.43 11.28
N PHE A 115 4.10 9.70 12.37
CA PHE A 115 3.81 8.26 12.42
C PHE A 115 2.77 7.95 13.49
N ARG A 116 1.72 7.22 13.11
CA ARG A 116 0.66 6.80 14.02
C ARG A 116 0.36 5.31 13.87
N GLN A 117 0.41 4.57 14.97
CA GLN A 117 -0.05 3.20 14.99
C GLN A 117 -1.58 3.17 15.00
N GLY A 118 -2.19 2.39 14.10
CA GLY A 118 -3.64 2.33 14.01
C GLY A 118 -4.15 1.26 13.05
N ASP A 119 -5.47 1.12 13.03
CA ASP A 119 -6.20 0.23 12.14
C ASP A 119 -6.81 1.05 11.01
N VAL A 120 -6.56 0.65 9.77
CA VAL A 120 -7.16 1.30 8.59
C VAL A 120 -8.69 1.22 8.58
N GLY A 121 -9.27 0.20 9.20
CA GLY A 121 -10.72 0.04 9.33
C GLY A 121 -11.36 0.95 10.38
N ALA A 122 -10.56 1.75 11.13
CA ALA A 122 -11.02 2.70 12.12
C ALA A 122 -10.00 3.85 12.24
N LEU A 123 -9.92 4.67 11.20
CA LEU A 123 -8.95 5.77 11.11
C LEU A 123 -9.29 6.88 12.13
N PRO A 124 -8.32 7.26 12.97
CA PRO A 124 -8.56 8.25 14.03
C PRO A 124 -8.43 9.70 13.52
N TYR A 125 -9.06 9.99 12.38
CA TYR A 125 -9.08 11.29 11.74
C TYR A 125 -10.52 11.69 11.41
N GLU A 126 -10.76 12.98 11.33
CA GLU A 126 -12.05 13.54 10.92
C GLU A 126 -12.31 13.29 9.42
N ASP A 127 -13.57 13.45 9.00
CA ASP A 127 -13.96 13.40 7.60
C ASP A 127 -13.20 14.48 6.82
N ASP A 128 -12.97 14.21 5.54
CA ASP A 128 -12.39 15.18 4.60
C ASP A 128 -11.04 15.81 5.05
N THR A 129 -10.24 15.03 5.78
CA THR A 129 -8.98 15.50 6.38
C THR A 129 -7.83 15.57 5.38
N PHE A 130 -7.71 14.61 4.46
CA PHE A 130 -6.54 14.44 3.62
C PHE A 130 -6.80 14.79 2.16
N ASP A 131 -5.83 15.44 1.53
CA ASP A 131 -5.83 15.74 0.09
C ASP A 131 -5.56 14.47 -0.73
N ILE A 132 -4.66 13.63 -0.21
CA ILE A 132 -4.27 12.36 -0.83
C ILE A 132 -4.28 11.25 0.22
N VAL A 133 -4.82 10.09 -0.15
CA VAL A 133 -4.59 8.82 0.56
C VAL A 133 -3.83 7.89 -0.36
N LEU A 134 -2.67 7.43 0.09
CA LEU A 134 -1.82 6.46 -0.60
C LEU A 134 -1.89 5.10 0.08
N SER A 135 -2.10 4.03 -0.69
CA SER A 135 -2.05 2.66 -0.18
C SER A 135 -1.24 1.74 -1.10
N LEU A 136 -0.02 1.45 -0.70
CA LEU A 136 0.85 0.53 -1.43
C LEU A 136 0.86 -0.85 -0.77
N ASN A 137 0.44 -1.86 -1.52
CA ASN A 137 0.43 -3.27 -1.09
C ASN A 137 -0.35 -3.54 0.23
N GLY A 138 -1.39 -2.75 0.52
CA GLY A 138 -2.16 -2.85 1.76
C GLY A 138 -3.42 -3.72 1.65
N PHE A 139 -4.29 -3.43 0.70
CA PHE A 139 -5.66 -3.97 0.66
C PHE A 139 -5.74 -5.50 0.57
N HIS A 140 -4.77 -6.18 -0.04
CA HIS A 140 -4.75 -7.65 -0.04
C HIS A 140 -4.48 -8.25 1.35
N ALA A 141 -3.90 -7.47 2.27
CA ALA A 141 -3.56 -7.90 3.62
C ALA A 141 -4.61 -7.52 4.68
N PHE A 142 -5.41 -6.48 4.44
CA PHE A 142 -6.37 -5.98 5.43
C PHE A 142 -7.44 -7.02 5.80
N PRO A 143 -7.68 -7.25 7.11
CA PRO A 143 -8.68 -8.21 7.56
C PRO A 143 -10.12 -7.79 7.23
N ASP A 144 -10.43 -6.50 7.35
CA ASP A 144 -11.73 -5.90 7.00
C ASP A 144 -11.52 -4.85 5.90
N LYS A 145 -11.62 -5.31 4.65
CA LYS A 145 -11.44 -4.45 3.48
C LYS A 145 -12.58 -3.45 3.31
N GLU A 146 -13.81 -3.87 3.67
CA GLU A 146 -14.98 -2.99 3.55
C GLU A 146 -14.86 -1.79 4.51
N ALA A 147 -14.41 -2.02 5.75
CA ALA A 147 -14.12 -0.94 6.66
C ALA A 147 -12.98 -0.06 6.14
N ALA A 148 -11.90 -0.66 5.61
CA ALA A 148 -10.77 0.08 5.05
C ALA A 148 -11.20 0.99 3.87
N TYR A 149 -12.00 0.49 2.93
CA TYR A 149 -12.52 1.32 1.82
C TYR A 149 -13.39 2.47 2.33
N ARG A 150 -14.30 2.21 3.28
CA ARG A 150 -15.15 3.27 3.86
C ARG A 150 -14.33 4.34 4.57
N GLU A 151 -13.37 3.93 5.39
CA GLU A 151 -12.55 4.87 6.16
C GLU A 151 -11.61 5.70 5.27
N VAL A 152 -10.97 5.07 4.28
CA VAL A 152 -10.16 5.79 3.29
C VAL A 152 -11.00 6.83 2.54
N PHE A 153 -12.21 6.45 2.10
CA PHE A 153 -13.13 7.38 1.43
C PHE A 153 -13.60 8.50 2.36
N ARG A 154 -13.90 8.19 3.63
CA ARG A 154 -14.36 9.17 4.61
C ARG A 154 -13.33 10.24 4.90
N VAL A 155 -12.08 9.84 5.17
CA VAL A 155 -11.01 10.78 5.52
C VAL A 155 -10.44 11.55 4.34
N LEU A 156 -10.70 11.08 3.11
CA LEU A 156 -10.30 11.77 1.88
C LEU A 156 -11.25 12.94 1.62
N ARG A 157 -10.72 14.16 1.43
CA ARG A 157 -11.54 15.34 1.16
C ARG A 157 -12.25 15.28 -0.19
N HIS A 158 -13.27 16.07 -0.36
CA HIS A 158 -13.88 16.33 -1.65
C HIS A 158 -12.83 16.83 -2.66
N GLY A 159 -12.84 16.28 -3.89
CA GLY A 159 -11.82 16.53 -4.89
C GLY A 159 -10.43 15.93 -4.57
N GLY A 160 -10.29 15.17 -3.49
CA GLY A 160 -9.06 14.50 -3.10
C GLY A 160 -8.77 13.25 -3.93
N THR A 161 -7.54 12.76 -3.86
CA THR A 161 -7.05 11.62 -4.64
C THR A 161 -6.76 10.41 -3.76
N PHE A 162 -7.35 9.27 -4.07
CA PHE A 162 -6.95 7.97 -3.54
C PHE A 162 -6.15 7.22 -4.60
N CYS A 163 -4.89 6.88 -4.29
CA CYS A 163 -4.04 6.14 -5.22
C CYS A 163 -3.29 5.00 -4.54
N GLY A 164 -2.84 4.03 -5.33
CA GLY A 164 -2.12 2.90 -4.79
C GLY A 164 -2.08 1.69 -5.68
N CYS A 165 -1.63 0.58 -5.09
CA CYS A 165 -1.55 -0.71 -5.75
C CYS A 165 -1.69 -1.86 -4.75
N PHE A 166 -2.18 -3.00 -5.24
CA PHE A 166 -2.20 -4.26 -4.49
C PHE A 166 -2.50 -5.46 -5.40
N TYR A 167 -2.29 -6.66 -4.83
CA TYR A 167 -2.57 -7.90 -5.53
C TYR A 167 -4.06 -8.08 -5.85
N VAL A 168 -4.34 -8.48 -7.10
CA VAL A 168 -5.63 -8.95 -7.59
C VAL A 168 -5.53 -10.38 -8.09
N LYS A 169 -6.55 -11.20 -7.83
CA LYS A 169 -6.59 -12.60 -8.26
C LYS A 169 -7.08 -12.75 -9.68
N GLY A 170 -6.71 -13.86 -10.32
CA GLY A 170 -7.24 -14.28 -11.61
C GLY A 170 -6.35 -13.94 -12.79
N GLU A 171 -5.36 -13.06 -12.61
CA GLU A 171 -4.51 -12.56 -13.69
C GLU A 171 -3.32 -13.48 -14.01
N HIS A 172 -2.82 -14.23 -13.00
CA HIS A 172 -1.68 -15.13 -13.20
C HIS A 172 -1.78 -16.36 -12.29
N LYS A 173 -2.07 -17.53 -12.87
CA LYS A 173 -2.34 -18.80 -12.13
C LYS A 173 -1.25 -19.19 -11.13
N ARG A 174 0.03 -19.01 -11.50
CA ARG A 174 1.14 -19.33 -10.60
C ARG A 174 1.18 -18.41 -9.40
N THR A 175 0.99 -17.11 -9.58
CA THR A 175 0.91 -16.13 -8.49
C THR A 175 -0.25 -16.47 -7.55
N ASP A 176 -1.43 -16.75 -8.09
CA ASP A 176 -2.61 -17.13 -7.30
C ASP A 176 -2.35 -18.40 -6.48
N TRP A 177 -1.61 -19.36 -7.04
CA TRP A 177 -1.22 -20.56 -6.32
C TRP A 177 -0.30 -20.23 -5.13
N PHE A 178 0.73 -19.37 -5.32
CA PHE A 178 1.63 -18.94 -4.24
C PHE A 178 0.88 -18.16 -3.17
N VAL A 179 0.00 -17.24 -3.58
CA VAL A 179 -0.83 -16.46 -2.64
C VAL A 179 -1.66 -17.40 -1.77
N ARG A 180 -2.41 -18.32 -2.38
CA ARG A 180 -3.31 -19.23 -1.67
C ARG A 180 -2.59 -20.21 -0.75
N HIS A 181 -1.45 -20.76 -1.19
CA HIS A 181 -0.80 -21.86 -0.49
C HIS A 181 0.33 -21.45 0.46
N ILE A 182 0.89 -20.25 0.25
CA ILE A 182 2.02 -19.75 1.04
C ILE A 182 1.65 -18.45 1.77
N TYR A 183 1.33 -17.38 1.05
CA TYR A 183 1.14 -16.06 1.67
C TYR A 183 -0.10 -16.00 2.58
N GLU A 184 -1.20 -16.62 2.18
CA GLU A 184 -2.43 -16.69 2.99
C GLU A 184 -2.21 -17.52 4.27
N LYS A 185 -1.55 -18.69 4.14
CA LYS A 185 -1.23 -19.55 5.28
C LYS A 185 -0.22 -18.93 6.24
N ALA A 186 0.69 -18.14 5.72
CA ALA A 186 1.66 -17.39 6.52
C ALA A 186 1.07 -16.12 7.15
N GLY A 187 -0.18 -15.75 6.83
CA GLY A 187 -0.86 -14.58 7.39
C GLY A 187 -0.53 -13.25 6.72
N PHE A 188 0.21 -13.24 5.61
CA PHE A 188 0.51 -12.01 4.87
C PHE A 188 -0.67 -11.50 4.06
N PHE A 189 -1.54 -12.40 3.61
CA PHE A 189 -2.67 -12.11 2.74
C PHE A 189 -3.97 -12.60 3.38
N THR A 190 -5.03 -11.83 3.22
CA THR A 190 -6.34 -12.13 3.81
C THR A 190 -7.42 -12.16 2.72
N PRO A 191 -8.10 -13.29 2.50
CA PRO A 191 -9.24 -13.33 1.58
C PRO A 191 -10.47 -12.58 2.16
N PRO A 192 -11.45 -12.18 1.31
CA PRO A 192 -11.49 -12.36 -0.13
C PRO A 192 -10.56 -11.40 -0.88
N TYR A 193 -10.16 -11.78 -2.09
CA TYR A 193 -9.32 -10.96 -2.97
C TYR A 193 -10.15 -10.38 -4.10
N GLU A 194 -9.89 -9.14 -4.46
CA GLU A 194 -10.44 -8.51 -5.64
C GLU A 194 -9.90 -9.18 -6.92
N THR A 195 -10.72 -9.17 -7.95
CA THR A 195 -10.30 -9.31 -9.35
C THR A 195 -10.17 -7.92 -9.96
N VAL A 196 -9.58 -7.80 -11.15
CA VAL A 196 -9.54 -6.52 -11.87
C VAL A 196 -10.95 -5.96 -12.07
N SER A 197 -11.90 -6.80 -12.45
CA SER A 197 -13.30 -6.38 -12.69
C SER A 197 -14.04 -6.00 -11.41
N SER A 198 -13.87 -6.73 -10.30
CA SER A 198 -14.51 -6.37 -9.03
C SER A 198 -13.93 -5.10 -8.44
N LEU A 199 -12.60 -4.91 -8.53
CA LEU A 199 -11.95 -3.68 -8.11
C LEU A 199 -12.44 -2.49 -8.93
N LYS A 200 -12.50 -2.61 -10.26
CA LYS A 200 -13.02 -1.56 -11.15
C LYS A 200 -14.43 -1.16 -10.76
N ALA A 201 -15.33 -2.12 -10.62
CA ALA A 201 -16.71 -1.86 -10.24
C ALA A 201 -16.84 -1.17 -8.88
N ARG A 202 -16.02 -1.57 -7.90
CA ARG A 202 -15.98 -0.92 -6.58
C ARG A 202 -15.51 0.52 -6.67
N LEU A 203 -14.40 0.76 -7.34
CA LEU A 203 -13.83 2.11 -7.45
C LEU A 203 -14.76 3.04 -8.24
N ASP A 204 -15.36 2.58 -9.36
CA ASP A 204 -16.35 3.34 -10.11
C ASP A 204 -17.62 3.67 -9.29
N GLY A 205 -17.97 2.82 -8.34
CA GLY A 205 -19.10 3.06 -7.42
C GLY A 205 -18.80 4.06 -6.30
N MET A 206 -17.53 4.33 -6.03
CA MET A 206 -17.10 5.21 -4.93
C MET A 206 -16.53 6.55 -5.41
N TYR A 207 -15.91 6.61 -6.59
CA TYR A 207 -15.15 7.74 -7.09
C TYR A 207 -15.69 8.21 -8.44
N THR A 208 -15.51 9.49 -8.74
CA THR A 208 -16.01 10.10 -9.98
C THR A 208 -15.06 9.97 -11.17
N ASP A 209 -13.76 9.80 -10.90
CA ASP A 209 -12.74 9.61 -11.91
C ASP A 209 -11.82 8.46 -11.45
N VAL A 210 -11.67 7.42 -12.27
CA VAL A 210 -10.94 6.20 -11.96
C VAL A 210 -10.03 5.83 -13.11
N ASP A 211 -8.74 6.14 -12.97
CA ASP A 211 -7.66 5.60 -13.81
C ASP A 211 -7.07 4.37 -13.10
N MET A 212 -7.23 3.21 -13.69
CA MET A 212 -6.70 1.98 -13.15
C MET A 212 -6.26 1.01 -14.24
N GLY A 213 -5.33 0.17 -13.87
CA GLY A 213 -4.88 -0.94 -14.71
C GLY A 213 -4.18 -1.99 -13.86
N ASN A 214 -3.62 -2.98 -14.54
CA ASN A 214 -2.83 -3.99 -13.86
C ASN A 214 -1.61 -4.37 -14.69
N LEU A 215 -0.57 -4.77 -13.99
CA LEU A 215 0.56 -5.48 -14.54
C LEU A 215 0.58 -6.87 -13.91
N LYS A 216 0.17 -7.88 -14.69
CA LYS A 216 -0.06 -9.24 -14.17
C LYS A 216 -1.01 -9.19 -12.95
N SER A 217 -0.64 -9.78 -11.81
CA SER A 217 -1.50 -9.80 -10.62
C SER A 217 -1.37 -8.56 -9.71
N MET A 218 -0.70 -7.50 -10.16
CA MET A 218 -0.62 -6.24 -9.41
C MET A 218 -1.49 -5.19 -10.09
N ALA A 219 -2.58 -4.79 -9.45
CA ALA A 219 -3.40 -3.66 -9.88
C ALA A 219 -2.83 -2.36 -9.31
N TRP A 220 -2.91 -1.29 -10.08
CA TRP A 220 -2.67 0.10 -9.67
C TRP A 220 -3.92 0.93 -9.98
N PHE A 221 -4.13 1.98 -9.21
CA PHE A 221 -5.29 2.86 -9.38
C PHE A 221 -4.99 4.27 -8.90
N ILE A 222 -5.65 5.23 -9.53
CA ILE A 222 -5.72 6.63 -9.15
C ILE A 222 -7.19 7.04 -9.26
N CYS A 223 -7.79 7.43 -8.14
CA CYS A 223 -9.22 7.71 -8.05
C CYS A 223 -9.42 9.11 -7.46
N ARG A 224 -10.41 9.84 -7.97
CA ARG A 224 -10.77 11.17 -7.45
C ARG A 224 -12.15 11.12 -6.78
N LYS A 225 -12.24 11.58 -5.54
CA LYS A 225 -13.52 11.78 -4.84
C LYS A 225 -14.25 12.96 -5.45
N ALA A 226 -15.59 12.88 -5.56
CA ALA A 226 -16.40 13.99 -6.04
C ALA A 226 -16.07 15.29 -5.30
N GLY A 227 -16.10 16.42 -6.04
CA GLY A 227 -15.89 17.76 -5.51
C GLY A 227 -17.12 18.34 -4.82
#